data_a5bb4407a44c45929ff797ac887dfd41
#
_entry.id   a5bb4407a44c45929ff797ac887dfd41
#
_cell.length_a   1.000
_cell.length_b   1.000
_cell.length_c   1.000
_cell.angle_alpha   90.00
_cell.angle_beta   90.00
_cell.angle_gamma   90.00
#
_symmetry.space_group_name_H-M   'P 1'
#
loop_
_entity.id
_entity.type
_entity.pdbx_description
1 polymer ?
#
loop_
_entity_poly.entity_id
_entity_poly.type
_entity_poly.pdbx_seq_one_letter_code
_entity_poly.pdbx_strand_id
1 'polypeptide(L)'
;HPRVRRQRQMCIRDRTYSAYALILENHILPTFGDKYELLENEVQEFVLQKLQQRLSAKSVKDILIVLKMVMKFGAKLGILSYQDWCIKFPTPQENKQLNVLNIANHKAILQYISNHFTFRNLGIYICLTTGIRIGEICALTWDDIDIINGVICIRKTIERIYILDGEKRHTEIIIGTPKTQNSIRDIPMNKELLKMLRPLKKIVNGKFYVLTNEEKPTEPRTYVNDYKRMMEQ
;
A
#
# COMPACT_ATOMS: atom_id res chain seq x y z
N HIS A 1 -23.11 8.90 14.55
CA HIS A 1 -22.44 10.19 14.33
C HIS A 1 -22.18 10.38 12.84
N PRO A 2 -22.72 11.41 12.16
CA PRO A 2 -22.59 11.62 10.71
C PRO A 2 -21.14 11.82 10.25
N ARG A 3 -20.25 12.34 11.10
CA ARG A 3 -18.81 12.53 10.79
C ARG A 3 -18.06 11.23 10.56
N VAL A 4 -18.32 10.18 11.35
CA VAL A 4 -17.60 8.90 11.24
C VAL A 4 -17.97 8.16 9.94
N ARG A 5 -19.21 8.30 9.46
CA ARG A 5 -19.66 7.67 8.21
C ARG A 5 -19.10 8.37 6.95
N ARG A 6 -18.97 9.71 6.99
CA ARG A 6 -18.26 10.49 5.96
C ARG A 6 -16.77 10.14 5.91
N GLN A 7 -16.09 10.03 7.04
CA GLN A 7 -14.68 9.66 7.12
C GLN A 7 -14.40 8.28 6.49
N ARG A 8 -15.24 7.26 6.70
CA ARG A 8 -15.03 5.93 6.12
C ARG A 8 -15.18 5.86 4.59
N GLN A 9 -16.05 6.67 4.00
CA GLN A 9 -16.14 6.80 2.54
C GLN A 9 -15.11 7.78 1.97
N MET A 10 -14.67 8.76 2.74
CA MET A 10 -13.62 9.70 2.40
C MET A 10 -12.24 9.04 2.32
N CYS A 11 -11.89 8.09 3.18
CA CYS A 11 -10.53 7.52 3.24
C CYS A 11 -10.00 6.97 1.91
N ILE A 12 -10.85 6.35 1.07
CA ILE A 12 -10.42 5.86 -0.26
C ILE A 12 -10.28 7.02 -1.26
N ARG A 13 -11.17 8.01 -1.20
CA ARG A 13 -11.09 9.23 -2.04
C ARG A 13 -9.96 10.13 -1.58
N ASP A 14 -9.77 10.31 -0.29
CA ASP A 14 -8.74 11.17 0.30
C ASP A 14 -7.34 10.72 -0.05
N ARG A 15 -7.06 9.42 -0.04
CA ARG A 15 -5.76 8.89 -0.45
C ARG A 15 -5.44 9.20 -1.91
N THR A 16 -6.42 9.00 -2.81
CA THR A 16 -6.25 9.32 -4.23
C THR A 16 -6.14 10.83 -4.43
N TYR A 17 -6.96 11.58 -3.72
CA TYR A 17 -6.91 13.04 -3.72
C TYR A 17 -5.55 13.56 -3.24
N SER A 18 -5.08 13.09 -2.09
CA SER A 18 -3.78 13.49 -1.54
C SER A 18 -2.62 13.13 -2.47
N ALA A 19 -2.66 11.96 -3.10
CA ALA A 19 -1.64 11.57 -4.07
C ALA A 19 -1.65 12.50 -5.31
N TYR A 20 -2.83 12.84 -5.82
CA TYR A 20 -2.95 13.74 -6.96
C TYR A 20 -2.57 15.18 -6.61
N ALA A 21 -2.94 15.66 -5.41
CA ALA A 21 -2.53 16.98 -4.94
C ALA A 21 -1.01 17.08 -4.81
N LEU A 22 -0.36 16.07 -4.25
CA LEU A 22 1.11 16.02 -4.17
C LEU A 22 1.77 15.99 -5.55
N ILE A 23 1.20 15.27 -6.52
CA ILE A 23 1.69 15.28 -7.90
C ILE A 23 1.54 16.66 -8.52
N LEU A 24 0.39 17.30 -8.33
CA LEU A 24 0.16 18.67 -8.80
C LEU A 24 1.18 19.64 -8.24
N GLU A 25 1.31 19.69 -6.92
CA GLU A 25 2.16 20.63 -6.22
C GLU A 25 3.66 20.42 -6.49
N ASN A 26 4.11 19.18 -6.50
CA ASN A 26 5.54 18.89 -6.59
C ASN A 26 6.06 18.77 -8.03
N HIS A 27 5.19 18.50 -9.00
CA HIS A 27 5.64 18.20 -10.34
C HIS A 27 4.97 19.03 -11.43
N ILE A 28 3.67 19.32 -11.34
CA ILE A 28 2.92 19.94 -12.42
C ILE A 28 2.93 21.47 -12.29
N LEU A 29 2.49 21.99 -11.15
CA LEU A 29 2.42 23.44 -10.92
C LEU A 29 3.76 24.15 -11.09
N PRO A 30 4.91 23.63 -10.60
CA PRO A 30 6.19 24.31 -10.77
C PRO A 30 6.65 24.44 -12.23
N THR A 31 6.10 23.62 -13.14
CA THR A 31 6.53 23.59 -14.55
C THR A 31 5.48 24.17 -15.47
N PHE A 32 4.20 23.95 -15.19
CA PHE A 32 3.09 24.26 -16.10
C PHE A 32 2.01 25.16 -15.47
N GLY A 33 2.20 25.63 -14.23
CA GLY A 33 1.16 26.37 -13.48
C GLY A 33 0.64 27.61 -14.17
N ASP A 34 1.49 28.30 -14.94
CA ASP A 34 1.15 29.54 -15.63
C ASP A 34 0.81 29.34 -17.14
N LYS A 35 0.70 28.08 -17.59
CA LYS A 35 0.44 27.78 -19.01
C LYS A 35 -1.01 27.42 -19.27
N TYR A 36 -1.59 28.04 -20.28
CA TYR A 36 -2.96 27.77 -20.75
C TYR A 36 -3.03 26.75 -21.88
N GLU A 37 -1.90 26.49 -22.54
CA GLU A 37 -1.74 25.51 -23.60
C GLU A 37 -0.41 24.78 -23.40
N LEU A 38 -0.40 23.48 -23.69
CA LEU A 38 0.78 22.64 -23.61
C LEU A 38 0.99 21.91 -24.94
N LEU A 39 2.15 22.16 -25.54
CA LEU A 39 2.57 21.49 -26.76
C LEU A 39 3.16 20.11 -26.43
N GLU A 40 3.01 19.16 -27.37
CA GLU A 40 3.50 17.78 -27.19
C GLU A 40 5.01 17.74 -26.90
N ASN A 41 5.82 18.56 -27.58
CA ASN A 41 7.25 18.64 -27.37
C ASN A 41 7.61 19.09 -25.94
N GLU A 42 6.90 20.06 -25.36
CA GLU A 42 7.11 20.52 -23.98
C GLU A 42 6.82 19.41 -22.98
N VAL A 43 5.74 18.68 -23.20
CA VAL A 43 5.38 17.54 -22.33
C VAL A 43 6.39 16.40 -22.52
N GLN A 44 6.91 16.18 -23.73
CA GLN A 44 7.96 15.19 -23.99
C GLN A 44 9.27 15.57 -23.30
N GLU A 45 9.68 16.81 -23.32
CA GLU A 45 10.87 17.34 -22.61
C GLU A 45 10.71 17.18 -21.10
N PHE A 46 9.55 17.54 -20.57
CA PHE A 46 9.22 17.34 -19.15
C PHE A 46 9.37 15.88 -18.73
N VAL A 47 8.87 14.94 -19.52
CA VAL A 47 9.02 13.50 -19.27
C VAL A 47 10.47 13.09 -19.21
N LEU A 48 11.29 13.53 -20.18
CA LEU A 48 12.72 13.22 -20.21
C LEU A 48 13.45 13.81 -18.99
N GLN A 49 13.14 15.05 -18.62
CA GLN A 49 13.70 15.69 -17.43
C GLN A 49 13.35 14.90 -16.14
N LYS A 50 12.10 14.45 -15.97
CA LYS A 50 11.71 13.68 -14.79
C LYS A 50 12.40 12.31 -14.73
N LEU A 51 12.62 11.67 -15.88
CA LEU A 51 13.39 10.44 -15.96
C LEU A 51 14.88 10.66 -15.62
N GLN A 52 15.49 11.76 -16.09
CA GLN A 52 16.85 12.16 -15.71
C GLN A 52 16.98 12.43 -14.20
N GLN A 53 15.94 12.96 -13.54
CA GLN A 53 15.84 13.10 -12.10
C GLN A 53 15.66 11.75 -11.36
N ARG A 54 15.83 10.63 -12.06
CA ARG A 54 15.72 9.25 -11.54
C ARG A 54 14.32 8.83 -11.06
N LEU A 55 13.26 9.52 -11.48
CA LEU A 55 11.91 9.00 -11.28
C LEU A 55 11.70 7.74 -12.14
N SER A 56 10.97 6.77 -11.58
CA SER A 56 10.62 5.58 -12.35
C SER A 56 9.68 5.93 -13.52
N ALA A 57 9.78 5.21 -14.64
CA ALA A 57 8.86 5.40 -15.75
C ALA A 57 7.38 5.27 -15.33
N LYS A 58 7.09 4.42 -14.33
CA LYS A 58 5.76 4.30 -13.76
C LYS A 58 5.33 5.59 -13.07
N SER A 59 6.17 6.16 -12.20
CA SER A 59 5.87 7.43 -11.51
C SER A 59 5.64 8.57 -12.49
N VAL A 60 6.45 8.65 -13.56
CA VAL A 60 6.27 9.67 -14.60
C VAL A 60 4.95 9.47 -15.36
N LYS A 61 4.56 8.22 -15.64
CA LYS A 61 3.24 7.93 -16.24
C LYS A 61 2.09 8.35 -15.32
N ASP A 62 2.21 8.13 -14.00
CA ASP A 62 1.20 8.57 -13.04
C ASP A 62 1.10 10.11 -13.02
N ILE A 63 2.21 10.84 -13.10
CA ILE A 63 2.24 12.30 -13.24
C ILE A 63 1.51 12.75 -14.52
N LEU A 64 1.76 12.09 -15.66
CA LEU A 64 1.09 12.40 -16.92
C LEU A 64 -0.42 12.14 -16.88
N ILE A 65 -0.85 11.10 -16.17
CA ILE A 65 -2.29 10.83 -15.98
C ILE A 65 -2.94 12.02 -15.28
N VAL A 66 -2.33 12.52 -14.20
CA VAL A 66 -2.86 13.69 -13.47
C VAL A 66 -2.82 14.93 -14.33
N LEU A 67 -1.73 15.18 -15.07
CA LEU A 67 -1.62 16.32 -15.98
C LEU A 67 -2.73 16.28 -17.04
N LYS A 68 -2.94 15.12 -17.71
CA LYS A 68 -4.04 14.94 -18.67
C LYS A 68 -5.41 15.17 -18.06
N MET A 69 -5.62 14.75 -16.82
CA MET A 69 -6.89 15.00 -16.10
C MET A 69 -7.14 16.50 -15.89
N VAL A 70 -6.11 17.24 -15.47
CA VAL A 70 -6.20 18.70 -15.26
C VAL A 70 -6.50 19.41 -16.57
N MET A 71 -5.75 19.11 -17.63
CA MET A 71 -5.93 19.74 -18.95
C MET A 71 -7.33 19.44 -19.53
N LYS A 72 -7.79 18.18 -19.45
CA LYS A 72 -9.15 17.82 -19.88
C LYS A 72 -10.24 18.54 -19.09
N PHE A 73 -10.03 18.69 -17.77
CA PHE A 73 -10.97 19.43 -16.94
C PHE A 73 -11.02 20.92 -17.29
N GLY A 74 -9.84 21.55 -17.47
CA GLY A 74 -9.74 22.96 -17.89
C GLY A 74 -10.34 23.20 -19.28
N ALA A 75 -10.13 22.28 -20.22
CA ALA A 75 -10.76 22.35 -21.55
C ALA A 75 -12.28 22.22 -21.48
N LYS A 76 -12.81 21.36 -20.61
CA LYS A 76 -14.25 21.25 -20.37
C LYS A 76 -14.87 22.54 -19.82
N LEU A 77 -14.09 23.31 -19.06
CA LEU A 77 -14.50 24.63 -18.54
C LEU A 77 -14.30 25.78 -19.55
N GLY A 78 -13.71 25.51 -20.73
CA GLY A 78 -13.37 26.53 -21.72
C GLY A 78 -12.19 27.42 -21.32
N ILE A 79 -11.41 27.05 -20.31
CA ILE A 79 -10.28 27.84 -19.79
C ILE A 79 -8.99 27.49 -20.53
N LEU A 80 -8.82 26.23 -20.92
CA LEU A 80 -7.62 25.68 -21.54
C LEU A 80 -7.90 25.09 -22.91
N SER A 81 -6.86 25.06 -23.77
CA SER A 81 -6.83 24.23 -24.97
C SER A 81 -6.18 22.87 -24.65
N TYR A 82 -6.78 21.77 -25.05
CA TYR A 82 -6.25 20.44 -24.84
C TYR A 82 -6.28 19.61 -26.15
N GLN A 83 -5.13 19.09 -26.50
CA GLN A 83 -4.96 18.07 -27.51
C GLN A 83 -4.34 16.83 -26.88
N ASP A 84 -4.66 15.64 -27.38
CA ASP A 84 -4.04 14.43 -26.85
C ASP A 84 -2.58 14.32 -27.34
N TRP A 85 -1.69 13.93 -26.43
CA TRP A 85 -0.25 13.82 -26.70
C TRP A 85 0.18 12.37 -26.88
N CYS A 86 1.03 12.13 -27.89
CA CYS A 86 1.67 10.85 -28.12
C CYS A 86 3.08 10.82 -27.49
N ILE A 87 3.15 10.69 -26.17
CA ILE A 87 4.42 10.75 -25.43
C ILE A 87 5.17 9.43 -25.51
N LYS A 88 6.44 9.51 -25.92
CA LYS A 88 7.34 8.36 -26.04
C LYS A 88 8.16 8.18 -24.77
N PHE A 89 8.19 6.95 -24.27
CA PHE A 89 9.06 6.56 -23.15
C PHE A 89 10.25 5.76 -23.67
N PRO A 90 11.44 5.93 -23.07
CA PRO A 90 12.57 5.07 -23.37
C PRO A 90 12.21 3.60 -23.11
N THR A 91 12.67 2.73 -24.00
CA THR A 91 12.51 1.27 -23.78
C THR A 91 13.27 0.86 -22.53
N PRO A 92 12.66 0.11 -21.61
CA PRO A 92 13.37 -0.39 -20.42
C PRO A 92 14.57 -1.23 -20.85
N GLN A 93 15.76 -0.89 -20.39
CA GLN A 93 16.99 -1.62 -20.73
C GLN A 93 17.08 -3.00 -20.07
N GLU A 94 16.32 -3.28 -19.02
CA GLU A 94 16.32 -4.57 -18.32
C GLU A 94 14.95 -4.92 -17.75
N ASN A 95 14.53 -6.15 -17.98
CA ASN A 95 13.47 -6.77 -17.21
C ASN A 95 14.05 -7.11 -15.83
N LYS A 96 13.70 -6.33 -14.80
CA LYS A 96 14.06 -6.68 -13.41
C LYS A 96 13.50 -8.07 -13.11
N GLN A 97 14.39 -9.05 -12.99
CA GLN A 97 14.00 -10.35 -12.49
C GLN A 97 13.45 -10.20 -11.08
N LEU A 98 12.27 -10.75 -10.86
CA LEU A 98 11.70 -10.79 -9.51
C LEU A 98 12.54 -11.75 -8.66
N ASN A 99 13.08 -11.25 -7.55
CA ASN A 99 13.71 -12.11 -6.55
C ASN A 99 12.62 -12.93 -5.84
N VAL A 100 12.46 -14.16 -6.26
CA VAL A 100 11.53 -15.11 -5.65
C VAL A 100 12.31 -16.00 -4.68
N LEU A 101 11.76 -16.19 -3.48
CA LEU A 101 12.31 -17.14 -2.52
C LEU A 101 12.29 -18.55 -3.12
N ASN A 102 13.44 -19.20 -3.17
CA ASN A 102 13.50 -20.61 -3.52
C ASN A 102 12.95 -21.47 -2.38
N ILE A 103 12.66 -22.73 -2.67
CA ILE A 103 12.05 -23.67 -1.70
C ILE A 103 12.96 -23.88 -0.47
N ALA A 104 14.29 -23.93 -0.67
CA ALA A 104 15.23 -24.11 0.42
C ALA A 104 15.24 -22.93 1.37
N ASN A 105 15.31 -21.70 0.85
CA ASN A 105 15.26 -20.47 1.65
C ASN A 105 13.91 -20.32 2.36
N HIS A 106 12.81 -20.66 1.69
CA HIS A 106 11.48 -20.64 2.31
C HIS A 106 11.41 -21.58 3.52
N LYS A 107 11.89 -22.82 3.38
CA LYS A 107 11.95 -23.79 4.49
C LYS A 107 12.87 -23.31 5.62
N ALA A 108 14.03 -22.76 5.31
CA ALA A 108 14.97 -22.22 6.31
C ALA A 108 14.33 -21.10 7.15
N ILE A 109 13.63 -20.16 6.50
CA ILE A 109 12.90 -19.08 7.19
C ILE A 109 11.82 -19.65 8.12
N LEU A 110 11.00 -20.60 7.65
CA LEU A 110 9.98 -21.20 8.49
C LEU A 110 10.58 -21.95 9.70
N GLN A 111 11.71 -22.64 9.52
CA GLN A 111 12.42 -23.32 10.61
C GLN A 111 13.00 -22.30 11.59
N TYR A 112 13.61 -21.22 11.11
CA TYR A 112 14.10 -20.14 11.95
C TYR A 112 12.99 -19.55 12.83
N ILE A 113 11.86 -19.22 12.23
CA ILE A 113 10.68 -18.67 12.93
C ILE A 113 10.16 -19.62 14.01
N SER A 114 10.16 -20.93 13.71
CA SER A 114 9.71 -21.96 14.68
C SER A 114 10.64 -22.04 15.90
N ASN A 115 11.94 -21.80 15.71
CA ASN A 115 12.94 -21.83 16.78
C ASN A 115 13.05 -20.50 17.53
N HIS A 116 12.67 -19.39 16.90
CA HIS A 116 12.77 -18.02 17.46
C HIS A 116 11.38 -17.38 17.48
N PHE A 117 10.50 -17.93 18.32
CA PHE A 117 9.11 -17.46 18.39
C PHE A 117 9.04 -16.04 18.95
N THR A 118 8.41 -15.16 18.17
CA THR A 118 7.87 -13.86 18.57
C THR A 118 6.55 -13.64 17.82
N PHE A 119 5.67 -12.79 18.31
CA PHE A 119 4.44 -12.45 17.58
C PHE A 119 4.73 -11.83 16.21
N ARG A 120 5.82 -11.09 16.07
CA ARG A 120 6.27 -10.54 14.77
C ARG A 120 6.72 -11.63 13.81
N ASN A 121 7.49 -12.61 14.29
CA ASN A 121 7.90 -13.76 13.49
C ASN A 121 6.70 -14.64 13.12
N LEU A 122 5.73 -14.82 14.02
CA LEU A 122 4.47 -15.49 13.72
C LEU A 122 3.74 -14.81 12.55
N GLY A 123 3.70 -13.47 12.53
CA GLY A 123 3.10 -12.73 11.41
C GLY A 123 3.81 -12.99 10.07
N ILE A 124 5.15 -13.12 10.07
CA ILE A 124 5.90 -13.49 8.85
C ILE A 124 5.52 -14.91 8.41
N TYR A 125 5.41 -15.86 9.36
CA TYR A 125 4.94 -17.22 9.08
C TYR A 125 3.55 -17.21 8.42
N ILE A 126 2.61 -16.43 8.97
CA ILE A 126 1.28 -16.26 8.40
C ILE A 126 1.37 -15.70 6.98
N CYS A 127 2.17 -14.65 6.74
CA CYS A 127 2.34 -14.07 5.41
C CYS A 127 2.88 -15.07 4.39
N LEU A 128 3.90 -15.85 4.76
CA LEU A 128 4.53 -16.83 3.87
C LEU A 128 3.62 -18.01 3.53
N THR A 129 2.73 -18.39 4.46
CA THR A 129 1.86 -19.57 4.26
C THR A 129 0.50 -19.22 3.66
N THR A 130 0.05 -17.96 3.76
CA THR A 130 -1.30 -17.54 3.35
C THR A 130 -1.33 -16.51 2.23
N GLY A 131 -0.20 -15.83 1.95
CA GLY A 131 -0.16 -14.73 0.99
C GLY A 131 -0.95 -13.49 1.40
N ILE A 132 -1.21 -13.29 2.69
CA ILE A 132 -1.87 -12.09 3.22
C ILE A 132 -1.05 -10.84 2.92
N ARG A 133 -1.72 -9.71 2.60
CA ARG A 133 -1.03 -8.45 2.33
C ARG A 133 -0.50 -7.82 3.62
N ILE A 134 0.60 -7.06 3.50
CA ILE A 134 1.26 -6.42 4.65
C ILE A 134 0.33 -5.52 5.47
N GLY A 135 -0.55 -4.76 4.84
CA GLY A 135 -1.52 -3.92 5.55
C GLY A 135 -2.63 -4.74 6.23
N GLU A 136 -2.97 -5.90 5.69
CA GLU A 136 -3.97 -6.81 6.25
C GLU A 136 -3.43 -7.52 7.50
N ILE A 137 -2.19 -8.05 7.45
CA ILE A 137 -1.57 -8.69 8.63
C ILE A 137 -1.34 -7.69 9.78
N CYS A 138 -0.97 -6.44 9.47
CA CYS A 138 -0.84 -5.39 10.48
C CYS A 138 -2.18 -5.01 11.14
N ALA A 139 -3.30 -5.22 10.46
CA ALA A 139 -4.65 -4.97 10.95
C ALA A 139 -5.29 -6.18 11.64
N LEU A 140 -4.66 -7.37 11.54
CA LEU A 140 -5.23 -8.62 12.00
C LEU A 140 -5.27 -8.65 13.52
N THR A 141 -6.45 -8.92 14.08
CA THR A 141 -6.65 -9.17 15.52
C THR A 141 -6.86 -10.65 15.77
N TRP A 142 -6.72 -11.08 17.02
CA TRP A 142 -6.96 -12.47 17.36
C TRP A 142 -8.43 -12.89 17.13
N ASP A 143 -9.41 -11.97 17.18
CA ASP A 143 -10.81 -12.28 16.83
C ASP A 143 -11.02 -12.59 15.35
N ASP A 144 -10.11 -12.15 14.47
CA ASP A 144 -10.16 -12.46 13.04
C ASP A 144 -9.65 -13.88 12.72
N ILE A 145 -9.14 -14.64 13.72
CA ILE A 145 -8.63 -16.01 13.57
C ILE A 145 -9.66 -17.00 14.11
N ASP A 146 -10.31 -17.71 13.21
CA ASP A 146 -11.27 -18.78 13.53
C ASP A 146 -10.58 -20.14 13.51
N ILE A 147 -10.25 -20.63 14.72
CA ILE A 147 -9.59 -21.93 14.91
C ILE A 147 -10.53 -23.11 14.66
N ILE A 148 -11.84 -22.91 14.84
CA ILE A 148 -12.85 -23.97 14.68
C ILE A 148 -13.02 -24.29 13.21
N ASN A 149 -13.24 -23.26 12.39
CA ASN A 149 -13.39 -23.40 10.94
C ASN A 149 -12.04 -23.43 10.21
N GLY A 150 -10.92 -23.17 10.90
CA GLY A 150 -9.57 -23.21 10.33
C GLY A 150 -9.31 -22.10 9.31
N VAL A 151 -9.85 -20.89 9.53
CA VAL A 151 -9.74 -19.76 8.60
C VAL A 151 -9.26 -18.49 9.28
N ILE A 152 -8.61 -17.63 8.50
CA ILE A 152 -8.28 -16.24 8.85
C ILE A 152 -9.21 -15.31 8.08
N CYS A 153 -9.98 -14.49 8.78
CA CYS A 153 -10.97 -13.58 8.22
C CYS A 153 -10.34 -12.22 7.89
N ILE A 154 -10.14 -11.92 6.62
CA ILE A 154 -9.60 -10.63 6.19
C ILE A 154 -10.73 -9.64 6.00
N ARG A 155 -10.85 -8.67 6.90
CA ARG A 155 -11.90 -7.65 6.94
C ARG A 155 -11.37 -6.23 7.07
N LYS A 156 -10.09 -6.08 7.45
CA LYS A 156 -9.45 -4.79 7.77
C LYS A 156 -8.08 -4.70 7.10
N THR A 157 -7.62 -3.48 6.88
CA THR A 157 -6.25 -3.16 6.45
C THR A 157 -5.78 -1.88 7.13
N ILE A 158 -4.49 -1.79 7.41
CA ILE A 158 -3.84 -0.58 7.90
C ILE A 158 -3.10 0.08 6.76
N GLU A 159 -3.26 1.38 6.65
CA GLU A 159 -2.53 2.22 5.69
C GLU A 159 -2.13 3.53 6.35
N ARG A 160 -0.96 4.06 5.96
CA ARG A 160 -0.59 5.44 6.27
C ARG A 160 -1.05 6.32 5.12
N ILE A 161 -1.85 7.32 5.44
CA ILE A 161 -2.31 8.30 4.45
C ILE A 161 -1.74 9.68 4.76
N TYR A 162 -1.60 10.49 3.74
CA TYR A 162 -1.23 11.89 3.85
C TYR A 162 -2.51 12.73 3.94
N ILE A 163 -2.64 13.53 4.99
CA ILE A 163 -3.79 14.40 5.23
C ILE A 163 -3.41 15.82 4.80
N LEU A 164 -4.23 16.38 3.91
CA LEU A 164 -4.18 17.77 3.50
C LEU A 164 -5.37 18.48 4.17
N ASP A 165 -5.14 19.09 5.32
CA ASP A 165 -6.15 19.86 6.04
C ASP A 165 -5.73 21.32 6.10
N GLY A 166 -6.16 22.10 5.09
CA GLY A 166 -5.75 23.49 4.91
C GLY A 166 -4.22 23.61 4.78
N GLU A 167 -3.60 24.43 5.62
CA GLU A 167 -2.14 24.63 5.65
C GLU A 167 -1.41 23.50 6.40
N LYS A 168 -2.12 22.69 7.20
CA LYS A 168 -1.51 21.61 7.98
C LYS A 168 -1.39 20.36 7.13
N ARG A 169 -0.17 19.84 7.07
CA ARG A 169 0.18 18.62 6.34
C ARG A 169 0.75 17.63 7.32
N HIS A 170 0.12 16.49 7.45
CA HIS A 170 0.59 15.41 8.32
C HIS A 170 0.20 14.05 7.77
N THR A 171 0.73 13.01 8.35
CA THR A 171 0.37 11.64 7.98
C THR A 171 -0.31 10.94 9.14
N GLU A 172 -1.36 10.18 8.84
CA GLU A 172 -2.08 9.39 9.84
C GLU A 172 -2.11 7.90 9.44
N ILE A 173 -2.16 7.05 10.47
CA ILE A 173 -2.41 5.63 10.30
C ILE A 173 -3.92 5.41 10.38
N ILE A 174 -4.49 4.88 9.30
CA ILE A 174 -5.91 4.59 9.25
C ILE A 174 -6.13 3.09 9.12
N ILE A 175 -7.06 2.59 9.93
CA ILE A 175 -7.59 1.24 9.84
C ILE A 175 -8.92 1.33 9.11
N GLY A 176 -9.01 0.69 7.96
CA GLY A 176 -10.21 0.71 7.14
C GLY A 176 -10.53 -0.65 6.54
N THR A 177 -11.65 -0.70 5.82
CA THR A 177 -12.00 -1.86 5.01
C THR A 177 -11.08 -1.94 3.79
N PRO A 178 -10.76 -3.13 3.28
CA PRO A 178 -10.00 -3.29 2.05
C PRO A 178 -10.63 -2.56 0.86
N LYS A 179 -9.80 -2.13 -0.09
CA LYS A 179 -10.19 -1.28 -1.24
C LYS A 179 -11.29 -1.86 -2.12
N THR A 180 -11.36 -3.20 -2.22
CA THR A 180 -12.33 -3.90 -3.09
C THR A 180 -13.06 -4.97 -2.31
N GLN A 181 -14.30 -5.26 -2.70
CA GLN A 181 -15.12 -6.35 -2.14
C GLN A 181 -14.37 -7.69 -2.18
N ASN A 182 -13.66 -7.97 -3.27
CA ASN A 182 -12.87 -9.20 -3.45
C ASN A 182 -11.66 -9.30 -2.51
N SER A 183 -11.29 -8.22 -1.83
CA SER A 183 -10.23 -8.25 -0.81
C SER A 183 -10.76 -8.68 0.57
N ILE A 184 -12.09 -8.63 0.77
CA ILE A 184 -12.75 -9.21 1.94
C ILE A 184 -12.88 -10.71 1.67
N ARG A 185 -12.15 -11.51 2.42
CA ARG A 185 -12.05 -12.96 2.17
C ARG A 185 -11.69 -13.72 3.42
N ASP A 186 -11.96 -15.00 3.39
CA ASP A 186 -11.49 -15.97 4.38
C ASP A 186 -10.37 -16.80 3.75
N ILE A 187 -9.26 -16.92 4.46
CA ILE A 187 -8.09 -17.65 4.01
C ILE A 187 -7.98 -18.93 4.82
N PRO A 188 -8.04 -20.13 4.20
CA PRO A 188 -7.88 -21.37 4.92
C PRO A 188 -6.45 -21.50 5.46
N MET A 189 -6.33 -21.97 6.70
CA MET A 189 -5.06 -22.24 7.35
C MET A 189 -4.61 -23.67 7.05
N ASN A 190 -3.32 -23.85 6.79
CA ASN A 190 -2.73 -25.18 6.73
C ASN A 190 -2.65 -25.82 8.13
N LYS A 191 -2.39 -27.12 8.18
CA LYS A 191 -2.36 -27.88 9.45
C LYS A 191 -1.30 -27.40 10.42
N GLU A 192 -0.14 -27.00 9.92
CA GLU A 192 1.00 -26.51 10.71
C GLU A 192 0.67 -25.16 11.37
N LEU A 193 0.13 -24.22 10.60
CA LEU A 193 -0.30 -22.91 11.11
C LEU A 193 -1.42 -23.08 12.16
N LEU A 194 -2.41 -23.91 11.88
CA LEU A 194 -3.50 -24.19 12.80
C LEU A 194 -2.97 -24.80 14.12
N LYS A 195 -2.01 -25.75 14.05
CA LYS A 195 -1.35 -26.33 15.22
C LYS A 195 -0.62 -25.27 16.04
N MET A 196 0.04 -24.32 15.40
CA MET A 196 0.77 -23.22 16.05
C MET A 196 -0.17 -22.23 16.71
N LEU A 197 -1.27 -21.84 16.05
CA LEU A 197 -2.19 -20.81 16.55
C LEU A 197 -3.16 -21.32 17.62
N ARG A 198 -3.51 -22.60 17.61
CA ARG A 198 -4.48 -23.20 18.55
C ARG A 198 -4.14 -23.00 20.03
N PRO A 199 -2.92 -23.23 20.54
CA PRO A 199 -2.56 -22.96 21.91
C PRO A 199 -2.55 -21.45 22.23
N LEU A 200 -2.08 -20.62 21.30
CA LEU A 200 -2.01 -19.17 21.50
C LEU A 200 -3.41 -18.56 21.66
N LYS A 201 -4.36 -18.98 20.82
CA LYS A 201 -5.75 -18.47 20.86
C LYS A 201 -6.43 -18.66 22.21
N LYS A 202 -5.97 -19.61 23.03
CA LYS A 202 -6.53 -19.87 24.37
C LYS A 202 -6.08 -18.86 25.41
N ILE A 203 -4.96 -18.18 25.22
CA ILE A 203 -4.30 -17.33 26.20
C ILE A 203 -4.25 -15.85 25.84
N VAL A 204 -4.57 -15.51 24.58
CA VAL A 204 -4.51 -14.13 24.07
C VAL A 204 -5.86 -13.43 24.19
N ASN A 205 -5.84 -12.10 24.24
CA ASN A 205 -7.05 -11.29 24.12
C ASN A 205 -7.47 -11.18 22.65
N GLY A 206 -8.72 -11.52 22.35
CA GLY A 206 -9.28 -11.48 20.99
C GLY A 206 -9.16 -10.12 20.30
N LYS A 207 -9.24 -9.03 21.03
CA LYS A 207 -9.16 -7.66 20.51
C LYS A 207 -7.73 -7.19 20.21
N PHE A 208 -6.72 -7.89 20.73
CA PHE A 208 -5.32 -7.54 20.50
C PHE A 208 -4.87 -7.88 19.09
N TYR A 209 -3.93 -7.09 18.58
CA TYR A 209 -3.33 -7.33 17.26
C TYR A 209 -2.37 -8.51 17.30
N VAL A 210 -2.41 -9.33 16.27
CA VAL A 210 -1.61 -10.57 16.21
C VAL A 210 -0.10 -10.29 16.25
N LEU A 211 0.36 -9.20 15.62
CA LEU A 211 1.79 -8.87 15.53
C LEU A 211 2.41 -8.33 16.82
N THR A 212 1.61 -7.72 17.68
CA THR A 212 2.10 -7.08 18.91
C THR A 212 1.62 -7.82 20.15
N ASN A 213 0.49 -8.53 20.05
CA ASN A 213 -0.30 -9.03 21.16
C ASN A 213 -0.70 -7.92 22.15
N GLU A 214 -1.00 -6.73 21.61
CA GLU A 214 -1.38 -5.52 22.34
C GLU A 214 -2.55 -4.82 21.63
N GLU A 215 -3.09 -3.77 22.25
CA GLU A 215 -4.14 -2.91 21.67
C GLU A 215 -3.65 -2.02 20.52
N LYS A 216 -2.34 -1.82 20.40
CA LYS A 216 -1.75 -0.99 19.36
C LYS A 216 -1.26 -1.84 18.20
N PRO A 217 -1.67 -1.49 16.95
CA PRO A 217 -1.19 -2.16 15.76
C PRO A 217 0.25 -1.75 15.41
N THR A 218 0.92 -2.58 14.64
CA THR A 218 2.20 -2.24 13.99
C THR A 218 1.93 -1.55 12.65
N GLU A 219 2.69 -0.49 12.36
CA GLU A 219 2.64 0.14 11.04
C GLU A 219 3.28 -0.78 9.98
N PRO A 220 2.70 -0.89 8.76
CA PRO A 220 3.23 -1.74 7.70
C PRO A 220 4.71 -1.48 7.36
N ARG A 221 5.15 -0.20 7.30
CA ARG A 221 6.55 0.14 7.03
C ARG A 221 7.49 -0.34 8.14
N THR A 222 7.10 -0.19 9.38
CA THR A 222 7.87 -0.70 10.54
C THR A 222 8.00 -2.22 10.44
N TYR A 223 6.91 -2.91 10.14
CA TYR A 223 6.92 -4.37 10.03
C TYR A 223 7.78 -4.88 8.85
N VAL A 224 7.79 -4.19 7.71
CA VAL A 224 8.73 -4.50 6.61
C VAL A 224 10.19 -4.35 7.05
N ASN A 225 10.50 -3.33 7.85
CA ASN A 225 11.86 -3.14 8.37
C ASN A 225 12.26 -4.23 9.38
N ASP A 226 11.31 -4.72 10.19
CA ASP A 226 11.54 -5.85 11.09
C ASP A 226 11.84 -7.13 10.30
N TYR A 227 11.09 -7.39 9.22
CA TYR A 227 11.36 -8.51 8.30
C TYR A 227 12.76 -8.42 7.68
N LYS A 228 13.16 -7.25 7.19
CA LYS A 228 14.51 -7.05 6.63
C LYS A 228 15.60 -7.37 7.65
N ARG A 229 15.47 -6.85 8.88
CA ARG A 229 16.43 -7.13 9.97
C ARG A 229 16.49 -8.62 10.33
N MET A 230 15.37 -9.33 10.29
CA MET A 230 15.36 -10.78 10.49
C MET A 230 16.11 -11.53 9.36
N MET A 231 16.02 -11.04 8.13
CA MET A 231 16.69 -11.66 6.98
C MET A 231 18.20 -11.41 6.92
N GLU A 232 18.71 -10.47 7.70
CA GLU A 232 20.15 -10.13 7.83
C GLU A 232 20.84 -10.96 8.93
N GLN A 233 20.08 -11.71 9.74
CA GLN A 233 20.59 -12.62 10.78
C GLN A 233 20.78 -14.03 10.25
#